data_f800827f8e71ae25bf43f4ae83b7f324
#
_entry.id   f800827f8e71ae25bf43f4ae83b7f324
#
_cell.length_a   1.000
_cell.length_b   1.000
_cell.length_c   1.000
_cell.angle_alpha   90.00
_cell.angle_beta   90.00
_cell.angle_gamma   90.00
#
_symmetry.space_group_name_H-M   'P 1'
#
loop_
_entity.id
_entity.type
_entity.pdbx_description
1 polymer ?
#
loop_
_entity_poly.entity_id
_entity_poly.type
_entity_poly.pdbx_seq_one_letter_code
_entity_poly.pdbx_strand_id
1 'polypeptide(L)'
;NLGTYGVASSHSFYYGHHISTIEGGMVSTNDKRFYNISLAVRSHGWTRDVQNSFKINLEKKFKIDEFKSLYTFYFSGLNVRSTDFNANIGLKQLKKINKISLIRHKNYKRYRTKLENFWTQTSDLKLISNFGYATFVKNRLEVYKYLKSKNIQTRPLICGNMGQQPFLKSKKIIKKNLTLANFIDRNGIYLPNHANLSLIDVDYISNHFNKVAEPIFF
;
A
#
# COMPACT_ATOMS: atom_id res chain seq x y z
N ASN A 1 -5.11 -10.78 13.69
CA ASN A 1 -5.32 -10.32 12.32
C ASN A 1 -4.50 -9.06 12.05
N LEU A 2 -3.91 -8.93 10.86
CA LEU A 2 -3.24 -7.70 10.45
C LEU A 2 -4.24 -6.53 10.48
N GLY A 3 -3.77 -5.37 10.94
CA GLY A 3 -4.62 -4.18 11.09
C GLY A 3 -5.31 -4.03 12.44
N THR A 4 -5.11 -4.96 13.40
CA THR A 4 -5.75 -4.91 14.73
C THR A 4 -4.77 -4.69 15.89
N TYR A 5 -3.49 -4.43 15.60
CA TYR A 5 -2.45 -4.29 16.64
C TYR A 5 -2.27 -2.84 17.12
N GLY A 6 -2.59 -1.86 16.30
CA GLY A 6 -2.45 -0.44 16.61
C GLY A 6 -3.77 0.24 16.90
N VAL A 7 -3.71 1.55 17.16
CA VAL A 7 -4.91 2.41 17.37
C VAL A 7 -5.79 2.45 16.13
N ALA A 8 -5.18 2.41 14.95
CA ALA A 8 -5.85 2.42 13.67
C ALA A 8 -5.05 1.68 12.61
N SER A 9 -5.71 1.25 11.54
CA SER A 9 -5.08 0.72 10.34
C SER A 9 -5.58 1.45 9.10
N SER A 10 -4.69 1.66 8.12
CA SER A 10 -5.02 2.24 6.83
C SER A 10 -5.02 1.17 5.75
N HIS A 11 -5.98 1.26 4.85
CA HIS A 11 -6.13 0.37 3.70
C HIS A 11 -6.18 1.21 2.43
N SER A 12 -5.46 0.78 1.40
CA SER A 12 -5.49 1.44 0.09
C SER A 12 -6.34 0.62 -0.88
N PHE A 13 -7.19 1.31 -1.63
CA PHE A 13 -7.99 0.76 -2.73
C PHE A 13 -7.55 1.34 -4.07
N TYR A 14 -6.31 1.82 -4.15
CA TYR A 14 -5.71 2.25 -5.39
C TYR A 14 -5.52 1.09 -6.36
N TYR A 15 -5.43 1.38 -7.63
CA TYR A 15 -5.41 0.43 -8.77
C TYR A 15 -4.45 -0.75 -8.61
N GLY A 16 -3.40 -0.77 -8.02
CA GLY A 16 -2.47 -1.92 -7.94
C GLY A 16 -2.78 -2.93 -6.83
N HIS A 17 -3.70 -2.62 -5.92
CA HIS A 17 -3.97 -3.44 -4.74
C HIS A 17 -4.92 -4.62 -5.03
N HIS A 18 -5.20 -5.42 -4.00
CA HIS A 18 -6.07 -6.60 -4.11
C HIS A 18 -7.53 -6.23 -4.37
N ILE A 19 -7.96 -5.11 -3.80
CA ILE A 19 -9.25 -4.47 -4.04
C ILE A 19 -8.94 -3.10 -4.61
N SER A 20 -9.51 -2.78 -5.77
CA SER A 20 -9.37 -1.47 -6.38
C SER A 20 -10.74 -0.81 -6.52
N THR A 21 -10.82 0.44 -6.10
CA THR A 21 -11.98 1.32 -6.34
C THR A 21 -11.62 2.46 -7.29
N ILE A 22 -10.60 2.26 -8.15
CA ILE A 22 -9.90 3.24 -8.98
C ILE A 22 -8.97 4.07 -8.10
N GLU A 23 -9.53 4.99 -7.35
CA GLU A 23 -8.93 5.70 -6.21
C GLU A 23 -9.76 5.41 -4.97
N GLY A 24 -9.14 5.37 -3.82
CA GLY A 24 -9.84 5.18 -2.55
C GLY A 24 -8.97 4.60 -1.46
N GLY A 25 -9.53 4.62 -0.26
CA GLY A 25 -8.90 4.06 0.92
C GLY A 25 -9.88 3.96 2.07
N MET A 26 -9.46 3.29 3.12
CA MET A 26 -10.25 3.11 4.33
C MET A 26 -9.33 3.19 5.55
N VAL A 27 -9.84 3.77 6.62
CA VAL A 27 -9.23 3.71 7.94
C VAL A 27 -10.16 2.91 8.85
N SER A 28 -9.61 1.93 9.55
CA SER A 28 -10.32 1.13 10.55
C SER A 28 -9.75 1.40 11.93
N THR A 29 -10.63 1.62 12.92
CA THR A 29 -10.25 1.87 14.31
C THR A 29 -11.36 1.45 15.28
N ASN A 30 -10.99 1.09 16.51
CA ASN A 30 -11.90 0.89 17.63
C ASN A 30 -11.95 2.14 18.54
N ASP A 31 -11.11 3.14 18.32
CA ASP A 31 -11.10 4.38 19.08
C ASP A 31 -12.18 5.33 18.54
N LYS A 32 -13.22 5.55 19.33
CA LYS A 32 -14.36 6.42 18.99
C LYS A 32 -13.94 7.86 18.72
N ARG A 33 -12.96 8.38 19.44
CA ARG A 33 -12.47 9.75 19.25
C ARG A 33 -11.73 9.88 17.93
N PHE A 34 -10.81 8.94 17.66
CA PHE A 34 -10.07 8.88 16.40
C PHE A 34 -11.03 8.73 15.21
N TYR A 35 -12.05 7.87 15.33
CA TYR A 35 -13.08 7.68 14.30
C TYR A 35 -13.79 8.99 13.96
N ASN A 36 -14.32 9.71 14.96
CA ASN A 36 -15.04 10.97 14.75
C ASN A 36 -14.15 12.07 14.16
N ILE A 37 -12.90 12.19 14.64
CA ILE A 37 -11.93 13.13 14.07
C ILE A 37 -11.65 12.80 12.60
N SER A 38 -11.47 11.51 12.27
CA SER A 38 -11.23 11.08 10.89
C SER A 38 -12.40 11.38 9.96
N LEU A 39 -13.64 11.20 10.43
CA LEU A 39 -14.84 11.58 9.69
C LEU A 39 -14.89 13.11 9.40
N ALA A 40 -14.55 13.93 10.39
CA ALA A 40 -14.51 15.36 10.22
C ALA A 40 -13.38 15.77 9.24
N VAL A 41 -12.15 15.26 9.44
CA VAL A 41 -10.96 15.61 8.65
C VAL A 41 -11.10 15.21 7.19
N ARG A 42 -11.70 14.06 6.87
CA ARG A 42 -11.95 13.65 5.47
C ARG A 42 -12.89 14.59 4.72
N SER A 43 -13.67 15.40 5.45
CA SER A 43 -14.71 16.28 4.96
C SER A 43 -14.50 17.71 5.46
N HIS A 44 -13.42 18.35 5.05
CA HIS A 44 -13.09 19.75 5.33
C HIS A 44 -12.90 20.12 6.80
N GLY A 45 -13.00 19.20 7.75
CA GLY A 45 -13.05 19.48 9.19
C GLY A 45 -14.46 19.73 9.73
N TRP A 46 -15.51 19.48 8.94
CA TRP A 46 -16.92 19.54 9.34
C TRP A 46 -17.33 18.40 10.26
N THR A 47 -18.37 18.64 11.05
CA THR A 47 -18.96 17.62 11.95
C THR A 47 -20.31 17.08 11.44
N ARG A 48 -20.56 17.10 10.13
CA ARG A 48 -21.84 16.61 9.56
C ARG A 48 -22.02 15.10 9.72
N ASP A 49 -20.94 14.35 9.55
CA ASP A 49 -20.96 12.88 9.54
C ASP A 49 -20.54 12.26 10.87
N VAL A 50 -20.20 13.08 11.89
CA VAL A 50 -19.71 12.57 13.19
C VAL A 50 -20.89 12.19 14.10
N GLN A 51 -20.61 11.41 15.14
CA GLN A 51 -21.58 11.08 16.16
C GLN A 51 -22.10 12.35 16.86
N ASN A 52 -23.42 12.41 17.10
CA ASN A 52 -24.07 13.62 17.65
C ASN A 52 -23.49 14.06 19.00
N SER A 53 -23.18 13.13 19.90
CA SER A 53 -22.54 13.43 21.18
C SER A 53 -21.18 14.10 21.02
N PHE A 54 -20.38 13.69 20.03
CA PHE A 54 -19.09 14.30 19.72
C PHE A 54 -19.26 15.73 19.19
N LYS A 55 -20.26 15.95 18.30
CA LYS A 55 -20.60 17.26 17.76
C LYS A 55 -21.01 18.23 18.88
N ILE A 56 -21.96 17.84 19.74
CA ILE A 56 -22.45 18.66 20.86
C ILE A 56 -21.30 19.06 21.80
N ASN A 57 -20.36 18.15 22.07
CA ASN A 57 -19.20 18.45 22.91
C ASN A 57 -18.30 19.54 22.30
N LEU A 58 -18.12 19.53 20.97
CA LEU A 58 -17.36 20.55 20.26
C LEU A 58 -18.11 21.90 20.27
N GLU A 59 -19.40 21.89 19.99
CA GLU A 59 -20.26 23.10 20.03
C GLU A 59 -20.19 23.77 21.40
N LYS A 60 -20.35 23.02 22.47
CA LYS A 60 -20.21 23.52 23.86
C LYS A 60 -18.82 24.09 24.13
N LYS A 61 -17.78 23.34 23.76
CA LYS A 61 -16.38 23.73 23.98
C LYS A 61 -16.03 25.06 23.30
N PHE A 62 -16.51 25.28 22.09
CA PHE A 62 -16.20 26.47 21.28
C PHE A 62 -17.30 27.52 21.31
N LYS A 63 -18.37 27.31 22.12
CA LYS A 63 -19.52 28.23 22.24
C LYS A 63 -20.14 28.53 20.88
N ILE A 64 -20.39 27.51 20.08
CA ILE A 64 -21.01 27.61 18.76
C ILE A 64 -22.49 27.29 18.89
N ASP A 65 -23.35 28.19 18.42
CA ASP A 65 -24.80 27.98 18.35
C ASP A 65 -25.17 27.06 17.17
N GLU A 66 -26.41 26.58 17.16
CA GLU A 66 -26.93 25.63 16.18
C GLU A 66 -26.82 26.16 14.74
N PHE A 67 -27.14 27.46 14.52
CA PHE A 67 -27.08 28.05 13.18
C PHE A 67 -25.63 28.13 12.66
N LYS A 68 -24.73 28.65 13.49
CA LYS A 68 -23.31 28.75 13.15
C LYS A 68 -22.67 27.38 12.94
N SER A 69 -23.12 26.35 13.67
CA SER A 69 -22.64 24.98 13.55
C SER A 69 -22.78 24.39 12.14
N LEU A 70 -23.75 24.86 11.35
CA LEU A 70 -23.96 24.42 9.96
C LEU A 70 -22.73 24.63 9.06
N TYR A 71 -21.90 25.64 9.36
CA TYR A 71 -20.70 26.00 8.61
C TYR A 71 -19.49 26.25 9.52
N THR A 72 -19.36 25.47 10.58
CA THR A 72 -18.19 25.53 11.46
C THR A 72 -17.23 24.38 11.15
N PHE A 73 -15.95 24.72 10.98
CA PHE A 73 -14.86 23.79 10.75
C PHE A 73 -14.06 23.67 12.03
N TYR A 74 -14.12 22.51 12.68
CA TYR A 74 -13.48 22.30 13.98
C TYR A 74 -12.06 21.77 13.84
N PHE A 75 -11.68 21.28 12.66
CA PHE A 75 -10.38 20.71 12.36
C PHE A 75 -9.88 21.21 11.01
N SER A 76 -8.56 21.26 10.84
CA SER A 76 -7.96 21.37 9.51
C SER A 76 -8.23 20.08 8.75
N GLY A 77 -8.99 20.15 7.68
CA GLY A 77 -9.47 18.98 6.97
C GLY A 77 -9.11 18.96 5.49
N LEU A 78 -9.42 17.82 4.85
CA LEU A 78 -9.21 17.57 3.44
C LEU A 78 -10.55 17.35 2.74
N ASN A 79 -10.58 17.36 1.43
CA ASN A 79 -11.73 16.92 0.64
C ASN A 79 -11.44 15.54 0.03
N VAL A 80 -11.63 14.49 0.83
CA VAL A 80 -11.26 13.11 0.44
C VAL A 80 -12.37 12.09 0.73
N ARG A 81 -13.62 12.53 0.61
CA ARG A 81 -14.78 11.62 0.75
C ARG A 81 -14.84 10.66 -0.44
N SER A 82 -15.09 9.37 -0.15
CA SER A 82 -15.45 8.40 -1.18
C SER A 82 -16.85 8.65 -1.72
N THR A 83 -17.12 8.14 -2.91
CA THR A 83 -18.44 8.17 -3.54
C THR A 83 -19.10 6.79 -3.52
N ASP A 84 -20.42 6.72 -3.67
CA ASP A 84 -21.17 5.47 -3.78
C ASP A 84 -20.74 4.68 -5.02
N PHE A 85 -20.28 5.36 -6.07
CA PHE A 85 -19.72 4.72 -7.27
C PHE A 85 -18.46 3.92 -6.93
N ASN A 86 -17.51 4.50 -6.19
CA ASN A 86 -16.32 3.80 -5.73
C ASN A 86 -16.68 2.62 -4.82
N ALA A 87 -17.65 2.82 -3.92
CA ALA A 87 -18.12 1.76 -3.01
C ALA A 87 -18.74 0.57 -3.79
N ASN A 88 -19.54 0.83 -4.83
CA ASN A 88 -20.12 -0.21 -5.66
C ASN A 88 -19.05 -1.04 -6.40
N ILE A 89 -18.01 -0.35 -6.95
CA ILE A 89 -16.85 -1.05 -7.53
C ILE A 89 -16.18 -1.92 -6.47
N GLY A 90 -15.95 -1.38 -5.27
CA GLY A 90 -15.33 -2.09 -4.15
C GLY A 90 -16.08 -3.36 -3.76
N LEU A 91 -17.40 -3.31 -3.67
CA LEU A 91 -18.24 -4.48 -3.38
C LEU A 91 -18.10 -5.59 -4.44
N LYS A 92 -17.98 -5.21 -5.73
CA LYS A 92 -17.73 -6.17 -6.81
C LYS A 92 -16.32 -6.77 -6.73
N GLN A 93 -15.32 -5.98 -6.35
CA GLN A 93 -13.95 -6.44 -6.16
C GLN A 93 -13.82 -7.37 -4.95
N LEU A 94 -14.52 -7.05 -3.85
CA LEU A 94 -14.50 -7.85 -2.62
C LEU A 94 -14.96 -9.30 -2.89
N LYS A 95 -15.95 -9.51 -3.76
CA LYS A 95 -16.39 -10.85 -4.17
C LYS A 95 -15.29 -11.69 -4.83
N LYS A 96 -14.25 -11.06 -5.38
CA LYS A 96 -13.15 -11.71 -6.10
C LYS A 96 -11.89 -11.90 -5.24
N ILE A 97 -11.85 -11.36 -4.00
CA ILE A 97 -10.62 -11.27 -3.20
C ILE A 97 -9.96 -12.63 -2.97
N ASN A 98 -10.75 -13.65 -2.64
CA ASN A 98 -10.24 -15.00 -2.41
C ASN A 98 -9.58 -15.59 -3.66
N LYS A 99 -10.22 -15.44 -4.83
CA LYS A 99 -9.66 -15.88 -6.11
C LYS A 99 -8.37 -15.14 -6.44
N ILE A 100 -8.35 -13.81 -6.29
CA ILE A 100 -7.16 -12.97 -6.51
C ILE A 100 -6.02 -13.43 -5.61
N SER A 101 -6.28 -13.64 -4.32
CA SER A 101 -5.28 -14.05 -3.34
C SER A 101 -4.70 -15.43 -3.65
N LEU A 102 -5.52 -16.38 -4.08
CA LEU A 102 -5.07 -17.72 -4.47
C LEU A 102 -4.19 -17.70 -5.72
N ILE A 103 -4.52 -16.89 -6.73
CA ILE A 103 -3.70 -16.76 -7.94
C ILE A 103 -2.33 -16.14 -7.58
N ARG A 104 -2.33 -15.04 -6.82
CA ARG A 104 -1.07 -14.40 -6.38
C ARG A 104 -0.21 -15.36 -5.55
N HIS A 105 -0.84 -16.19 -4.71
CA HIS A 105 -0.12 -17.22 -3.95
C HIS A 105 0.51 -18.29 -4.85
N LYS A 106 -0.22 -18.78 -5.86
CA LYS A 106 0.33 -19.75 -6.84
C LYS A 106 1.51 -19.15 -7.60
N ASN A 107 1.37 -17.90 -8.04
CA ASN A 107 2.44 -17.17 -8.73
C ASN A 107 3.67 -16.99 -7.81
N TYR A 108 3.45 -16.58 -6.55
CA TYR A 108 4.53 -16.47 -5.55
C TYR A 108 5.28 -17.80 -5.35
N LYS A 109 4.56 -18.92 -5.21
CA LYS A 109 5.20 -20.24 -5.11
C LYS A 109 6.01 -20.56 -6.35
N ARG A 110 5.48 -20.28 -7.54
CA ARG A 110 6.18 -20.53 -8.80
C ARG A 110 7.45 -19.70 -8.90
N TYR A 111 7.42 -18.42 -8.56
CA TYR A 111 8.62 -17.57 -8.48
C TYR A 111 9.66 -18.17 -7.51
N ARG A 112 9.26 -18.58 -6.32
CA ARG A 112 10.17 -19.18 -5.35
C ARG A 112 10.91 -20.39 -5.90
N THR A 113 10.22 -21.26 -6.61
CA THR A 113 10.85 -22.43 -7.27
C THR A 113 11.79 -22.02 -8.40
N LYS A 114 11.40 -21.03 -9.21
CA LYS A 114 12.18 -20.60 -10.38
C LYS A 114 13.37 -19.70 -10.05
N LEU A 115 13.31 -19.02 -8.91
CA LEU A 115 14.27 -18.02 -8.46
C LEU A 115 14.88 -18.42 -7.10
N GLU A 116 15.16 -19.71 -6.89
CA GLU A 116 15.65 -20.25 -5.61
C GLU A 116 16.99 -19.65 -5.14
N ASN A 117 17.82 -19.20 -6.09
CA ASN A 117 19.10 -18.55 -5.82
C ASN A 117 18.96 -17.07 -5.38
N PHE A 118 17.75 -16.54 -5.40
CA PHE A 118 17.50 -15.15 -5.03
C PHE A 118 16.73 -15.06 -3.73
N TRP A 119 17.14 -14.12 -2.90
CA TRP A 119 16.42 -13.86 -1.65
C TRP A 119 14.97 -13.47 -1.91
N THR A 120 14.07 -13.99 -1.13
CA THR A 120 12.71 -13.48 -0.99
C THR A 120 12.23 -13.63 0.44
N GLN A 121 11.31 -12.76 0.85
CA GLN A 121 10.70 -12.87 2.16
C GLN A 121 9.93 -14.19 2.28
N THR A 122 10.25 -14.97 3.31
CA THR A 122 9.54 -16.20 3.66
C THR A 122 8.57 -15.96 4.81
N SER A 123 7.56 -16.81 4.90
CA SER A 123 6.59 -16.79 5.99
C SER A 123 5.96 -18.17 6.13
N ASP A 124 5.62 -18.55 7.36
CA ASP A 124 4.90 -19.78 7.70
C ASP A 124 3.39 -19.69 7.42
N LEU A 125 2.94 -18.56 6.88
CA LEU A 125 1.53 -18.37 6.53
C LEU A 125 1.10 -19.32 5.41
N LYS A 126 -0.06 -19.94 5.59
CA LYS A 126 -0.66 -20.85 4.61
C LYS A 126 -0.96 -20.17 3.27
N LEU A 127 -1.22 -18.88 3.29
CA LEU A 127 -1.56 -18.07 2.12
C LEU A 127 -0.70 -16.81 2.10
N ILE A 128 0.11 -16.66 1.05
CA ILE A 128 0.93 -15.47 0.79
C ILE A 128 0.45 -14.83 -0.50
N SER A 129 -0.16 -13.67 -0.41
CA SER A 129 -0.71 -12.94 -1.55
C SER A 129 0.00 -11.59 -1.70
N ASN A 130 1.24 -11.64 -2.15
CA ASN A 130 2.08 -10.44 -2.29
C ASN A 130 1.61 -9.55 -3.44
N PHE A 131 1.76 -8.24 -3.26
CA PHE A 131 1.54 -7.23 -4.29
C PHE A 131 2.46 -7.40 -5.51
N GLY A 132 3.73 -7.70 -5.26
CA GLY A 132 4.74 -8.05 -6.23
C GLY A 132 5.69 -9.07 -5.62
N TYR A 133 6.45 -9.80 -6.42
CA TYR A 133 7.50 -10.68 -5.94
C TYR A 133 8.75 -9.83 -5.65
N ALA A 134 9.10 -9.72 -4.39
CA ALA A 134 10.22 -8.91 -3.92
C ALA A 134 11.52 -9.72 -3.87
N THR A 135 12.60 -9.17 -4.39
CA THR A 135 13.94 -9.73 -4.30
C THR A 135 15.03 -8.68 -4.34
N PHE A 136 16.30 -9.10 -4.20
CA PHE A 136 17.49 -8.24 -4.28
C PHE A 136 18.44 -8.74 -5.36
N VAL A 137 19.04 -7.78 -6.08
CA VAL A 137 20.05 -8.04 -7.12
C VAL A 137 21.20 -7.03 -7.01
N LYS A 138 22.41 -7.43 -7.40
CA LYS A 138 23.57 -6.52 -7.42
C LYS A 138 23.47 -5.47 -8.51
N ASN A 139 23.03 -5.91 -9.70
CA ASN A 139 23.00 -5.14 -10.94
C ASN A 139 21.60 -4.62 -11.32
N ARG A 140 20.86 -4.07 -10.35
CA ARG A 140 19.44 -3.69 -10.49
C ARG A 140 19.10 -2.86 -11.74
N LEU A 141 19.93 -1.89 -12.08
CA LEU A 141 19.66 -1.02 -13.23
C LEU A 141 19.76 -1.78 -14.58
N GLU A 142 20.71 -2.69 -14.67
CA GLU A 142 20.86 -3.56 -15.85
C GLU A 142 19.66 -4.51 -15.97
N VAL A 143 19.29 -5.18 -14.88
CA VAL A 143 18.08 -6.02 -14.80
C VAL A 143 16.85 -5.25 -15.24
N TYR A 144 16.64 -4.04 -14.72
CA TYR A 144 15.53 -3.18 -15.12
C TYR A 144 15.51 -2.90 -16.62
N LYS A 145 16.65 -2.49 -17.20
CA LYS A 145 16.75 -2.16 -18.64
C LYS A 145 16.46 -3.37 -19.50
N TYR A 146 17.05 -4.52 -19.15
CA TYR A 146 16.85 -5.77 -19.88
C TYR A 146 15.39 -6.25 -19.82
N LEU A 147 14.78 -6.31 -18.63
CA LEU A 147 13.39 -6.73 -18.48
C LEU A 147 12.42 -5.78 -19.18
N LYS A 148 12.69 -4.48 -19.15
CA LYS A 148 11.91 -3.49 -19.90
C LYS A 148 11.96 -3.76 -21.41
N SER A 149 13.12 -4.15 -21.97
CA SER A 149 13.25 -4.52 -23.40
C SER A 149 12.46 -5.79 -23.76
N LYS A 150 12.08 -6.59 -22.77
CA LYS A 150 11.23 -7.79 -22.90
C LYS A 150 9.77 -7.54 -22.54
N ASN A 151 9.36 -6.28 -22.44
CA ASN A 151 8.02 -5.84 -22.01
C ASN A 151 7.62 -6.34 -20.61
N ILE A 152 8.60 -6.59 -19.74
CA ILE A 152 8.39 -6.98 -18.35
C ILE A 152 8.52 -5.71 -17.47
N GLN A 153 7.42 -5.28 -16.88
CA GLN A 153 7.41 -4.13 -15.98
C GLN A 153 7.94 -4.52 -14.60
N THR A 154 8.93 -3.79 -14.11
CA THR A 154 9.48 -3.95 -12.77
C THR A 154 9.46 -2.62 -12.03
N ARG A 155 9.59 -2.66 -10.71
CA ARG A 155 9.63 -1.46 -9.85
C ARG A 155 10.68 -1.61 -8.75
N PRO A 156 11.25 -0.50 -8.24
CA PRO A 156 11.99 -0.53 -6.98
C PRO A 156 11.08 -1.03 -5.86
N LEU A 157 11.64 -1.62 -4.82
CA LEU A 157 10.86 -1.90 -3.61
C LEU A 157 10.34 -0.58 -3.03
N ILE A 158 9.02 -0.49 -2.86
CA ILE A 158 8.33 0.73 -2.42
C ILE A 158 8.54 0.90 -0.91
N CYS A 159 9.03 2.05 -0.50
CA CYS A 159 9.53 3.15 -1.32
C CYS A 159 11.02 3.35 -1.13
N GLY A 160 11.78 2.29 -1.01
CA GLY A 160 13.21 2.35 -0.76
C GLY A 160 13.51 2.96 0.62
N ASN A 161 14.47 3.85 0.68
CA ASN A 161 14.76 4.63 1.88
C ASN A 161 14.05 5.98 1.83
N MET A 162 12.98 6.14 2.62
CA MET A 162 12.25 7.41 2.72
C MET A 162 13.13 8.59 3.07
N GLY A 163 14.17 8.40 3.88
CA GLY A 163 15.12 9.45 4.24
C GLY A 163 15.95 9.99 3.06
N GLN A 164 16.03 9.23 1.97
CA GLN A 164 16.71 9.63 0.74
C GLN A 164 15.76 10.28 -0.28
N GLN A 165 14.45 10.27 -0.02
CA GLN A 165 13.50 10.94 -0.90
C GLN A 165 13.73 12.46 -0.89
N PRO A 166 13.72 13.14 -2.05
CA PRO A 166 14.09 14.54 -2.16
C PRO A 166 13.34 15.46 -1.19
N PHE A 167 12.04 15.23 -1.00
CA PHE A 167 11.21 16.08 -0.12
C PHE A 167 11.55 15.97 1.37
N LEU A 168 12.04 14.80 1.84
CA LEU A 168 12.53 14.63 3.22
C LEU A 168 14.00 15.02 3.36
N LYS A 169 14.81 14.71 2.35
CA LYS A 169 16.22 15.06 2.33
C LYS A 169 16.43 16.59 2.37
N SER A 170 15.63 17.33 1.62
CA SER A 170 15.67 18.79 1.61
C SER A 170 15.32 19.41 2.97
N LYS A 171 14.46 18.74 3.76
CA LYS A 171 14.05 19.20 5.10
C LYS A 171 15.01 18.80 6.22
N LYS A 172 16.06 18.02 5.93
CA LYS A 172 17.05 17.50 6.90
C LYS A 172 16.40 16.79 8.11
N ILE A 173 15.24 16.21 7.93
CA ILE A 173 14.45 15.59 9.02
C ILE A 173 15.11 14.29 9.51
N ILE A 174 15.70 13.50 8.61
CA ILE A 174 16.33 12.22 8.95
C ILE A 174 17.85 12.39 8.94
N LYS A 175 18.43 12.35 10.12
CA LYS A 175 19.90 12.50 10.31
C LYS A 175 20.64 11.16 10.45
N LYS A 176 19.93 10.03 10.65
CA LYS A 176 20.55 8.72 10.88
C LYS A 176 20.88 8.00 9.58
N ASN A 177 22.05 7.36 9.54
CA ASN A 177 22.35 6.40 8.47
C ASN A 177 21.53 5.13 8.67
N LEU A 178 20.59 4.88 7.77
CA LEU A 178 19.71 3.70 7.80
C LEU A 178 20.27 2.64 6.85
N THR A 179 21.29 1.90 7.32
CA THR A 179 22.09 0.96 6.50
C THR A 179 21.21 -0.05 5.75
N LEU A 180 20.27 -0.73 6.44
CA LEU A 180 19.40 -1.71 5.81
C LEU A 180 18.41 -1.07 4.83
N ALA A 181 17.85 0.10 5.16
CA ALA A 181 16.97 0.83 4.24
C ALA A 181 17.73 1.28 2.99
N ASN A 182 18.99 1.72 3.12
CA ASN A 182 19.86 2.06 2.00
C ASN A 182 20.16 0.83 1.12
N PHE A 183 20.40 -0.33 1.75
CA PHE A 183 20.61 -1.58 1.03
C PHE A 183 19.36 -1.96 0.19
N ILE A 184 18.19 -1.93 0.80
CA ILE A 184 16.90 -2.21 0.13
C ILE A 184 16.67 -1.21 -1.02
N ASP A 185 16.95 0.06 -0.78
CA ASP A 185 16.80 1.13 -1.78
C ASP A 185 17.68 0.90 -3.02
N ARG A 186 18.89 0.42 -2.82
CA ARG A 186 19.86 0.20 -3.91
C ARG A 186 19.60 -1.10 -4.68
N ASN A 187 19.24 -2.16 -4.00
CA ASN A 187 19.26 -3.53 -4.55
C ASN A 187 17.87 -4.13 -4.76
N GLY A 188 16.85 -3.54 -4.12
CA GLY A 188 15.50 -4.08 -4.13
C GLY A 188 14.78 -3.91 -5.45
N ILE A 189 14.11 -4.97 -5.91
CA ILE A 189 13.30 -4.98 -7.12
C ILE A 189 12.03 -5.79 -6.91
N TYR A 190 10.90 -5.31 -7.45
CA TYR A 190 9.66 -6.08 -7.60
C TYR A 190 9.55 -6.65 -9.01
N LEU A 191 9.25 -7.94 -9.09
CA LEU A 191 8.69 -8.58 -10.28
C LEU A 191 7.15 -8.57 -10.21
N PRO A 192 6.46 -8.60 -11.36
CA PRO A 192 5.00 -8.56 -11.39
C PRO A 192 4.37 -9.74 -10.63
N ASN A 193 3.33 -9.49 -9.83
CA ASN A 193 2.52 -10.52 -9.21
C ASN A 193 1.07 -10.06 -9.09
N HIS A 194 0.30 -10.14 -10.16
CA HIS A 194 -1.13 -9.79 -10.18
C HIS A 194 -2.00 -10.95 -10.67
N ALA A 195 -3.28 -10.86 -10.43
CA ALA A 195 -4.21 -11.96 -10.68
C ALA A 195 -4.44 -12.29 -12.16
N ASN A 196 -3.96 -11.48 -13.09
CA ASN A 196 -4.05 -11.74 -14.53
C ASN A 196 -2.80 -12.43 -15.10
N LEU A 197 -1.77 -12.67 -14.28
CA LEU A 197 -0.60 -13.46 -14.70
C LEU A 197 -0.92 -14.94 -14.60
N SER A 198 -0.65 -15.66 -15.69
CA SER A 198 -0.61 -17.11 -15.71
C SER A 198 0.74 -17.64 -15.18
N LEU A 199 0.82 -18.92 -14.90
CA LEU A 199 2.10 -19.55 -14.54
C LEU A 199 3.11 -19.52 -15.69
N ILE A 200 2.65 -19.52 -16.94
CA ILE A 200 3.49 -19.37 -18.14
C ILE A 200 4.14 -17.98 -18.16
N ASP A 201 3.39 -16.94 -17.81
CA ASP A 201 3.94 -15.59 -17.71
C ASP A 201 4.99 -15.51 -16.59
N VAL A 202 4.73 -16.14 -15.45
CA VAL A 202 5.69 -16.23 -14.35
C VAL A 202 6.97 -16.94 -14.79
N ASP A 203 6.86 -18.04 -15.56
CA ASP A 203 8.01 -18.74 -16.11
C ASP A 203 8.80 -17.87 -17.10
N TYR A 204 8.10 -17.16 -17.98
CA TYR A 204 8.71 -16.21 -18.91
C TYR A 204 9.51 -15.13 -18.18
N ILE A 205 8.88 -14.50 -17.18
CA ILE A 205 9.53 -13.48 -16.36
C ILE A 205 10.75 -14.03 -15.65
N SER A 206 10.62 -15.21 -15.00
CA SER A 206 11.69 -15.86 -14.25
C SER A 206 12.88 -16.24 -15.15
N ASN A 207 12.60 -16.78 -16.33
CA ASN A 207 13.64 -17.15 -17.29
C ASN A 207 14.44 -15.93 -17.77
N HIS A 208 13.76 -14.81 -18.05
CA HIS A 208 14.43 -13.58 -18.42
C HIS A 208 15.20 -12.95 -17.24
N PHE A 209 14.63 -13.00 -16.04
CA PHE A 209 15.30 -12.53 -14.84
C PHE A 209 16.60 -13.30 -14.57
N ASN A 210 16.56 -14.64 -14.58
CA ASN A 210 17.73 -15.47 -14.35
C ASN A 210 18.88 -15.28 -15.38
N LYS A 211 18.56 -14.79 -16.58
CA LYS A 211 19.58 -14.52 -17.62
C LYS A 211 20.48 -13.32 -17.31
N VAL A 212 20.01 -12.38 -16.52
CA VAL A 212 20.68 -11.09 -16.35
C VAL A 212 20.92 -10.74 -14.88
N ALA A 213 20.12 -11.27 -13.95
CA ALA A 213 20.17 -10.88 -12.55
C ALA A 213 21.34 -11.56 -11.84
N GLU A 214 22.07 -10.78 -11.05
CA GLU A 214 23.14 -11.26 -10.17
C GLU A 214 22.63 -11.38 -8.74
N PRO A 215 22.62 -12.59 -8.13
CA PRO A 215 22.13 -12.78 -6.78
C PRO A 215 23.02 -12.13 -5.73
N ILE A 216 22.43 -11.77 -4.60
CA ILE A 216 23.13 -11.35 -3.38
C ILE A 216 22.99 -12.49 -2.38
N PHE A 217 24.10 -12.98 -1.90
CA PHE A 217 24.16 -13.99 -0.84
C PHE A 217 24.34 -13.28 0.51
N PHE A 218 23.60 -13.73 1.53
CA PHE A 218 23.60 -13.19 2.90
C PHE A 218 24.25 -14.19 3.87
#